data_3cb35cb471ac623551504e924c64b759
#
_entry.id   3cb35cb471ac623551504e924c64b759
#
_cell.length_a   1.000
_cell.length_b   1.000
_cell.length_c   1.000
_cell.angle_alpha   90.00
_cell.angle_beta   90.00
_cell.angle_gamma   90.00
#
_symmetry.space_group_name_H-M   'P 1'
#
loop_
_entity.id
_entity.type
_entity.pdbx_description
1 polymer ?
#
loop_
_entity_poly.entity_id
_entity_poly.type
_entity_poly.pdbx_seq_one_letter_code
_entity_poly.pdbx_strand_id
1 'polypeptide(L)'
;GLGDVYKRQRQWCAGQDIMDAKRVSEKIGIKHEILYYQKKFKTEVIDSFIDSYAAGETPIPCVQCNQTVKFRDLFKYAKDLNADALITGHYVSRIQQNGNASMYRAKDHNRDQSYFLFSTTQEQLNFLRFPLGEIDKAETRSIAKKLDLNVADKPDSQDICFVPNGDYSAVIKKFRPDSFKNGKIID
;
A
#
# COMPACT_ATOMS: atom_id res chain seq x y z
N GLY A 1 10.73 7.88 -21.34
CA GLY A 1 9.45 7.20 -21.52
C GLY A 1 8.96 6.58 -20.23
N LEU A 2 7.71 6.14 -20.20
CA LEU A 2 7.11 5.38 -19.10
C LEU A 2 7.99 4.21 -18.64
N GLY A 3 8.84 3.66 -19.53
CA GLY A 3 9.82 2.63 -19.23
C GLY A 3 10.83 2.99 -18.16
N ASP A 4 11.16 4.26 -17.93
CA ASP A 4 12.20 4.65 -16.99
C ASP A 4 11.68 4.83 -15.56
N VAL A 5 10.40 5.23 -15.38
CA VAL A 5 9.76 5.19 -14.06
C VAL A 5 9.48 3.74 -13.68
N TYR A 6 9.03 2.92 -14.63
CA TYR A 6 8.85 1.48 -14.45
C TYR A 6 10.17 0.72 -14.30
N LYS A 7 11.25 1.13 -15.00
CA LYS A 7 12.58 0.56 -14.81
C LYS A 7 13.17 0.92 -13.45
N ARG A 8 12.97 2.15 -12.96
CA ARG A 8 13.38 2.54 -11.60
C ARG A 8 12.52 1.87 -10.54
N GLN A 9 11.22 1.70 -10.74
CA GLN A 9 10.39 0.86 -9.86
C GLN A 9 10.80 -0.61 -9.90
N ARG A 10 11.20 -1.15 -11.05
CA ARG A 10 11.84 -2.47 -11.13
C ARG A 10 13.18 -2.54 -10.39
N GLN A 11 13.93 -1.44 -10.32
CA GLN A 11 15.22 -1.39 -9.64
C GLN A 11 15.12 -1.06 -8.14
N TRP A 12 14.06 -0.35 -7.67
CA TRP A 12 14.03 0.17 -6.29
C TRP A 12 13.00 -0.46 -5.36
N CYS A 13 11.81 -0.81 -5.82
CA CYS A 13 10.82 -1.46 -4.97
C CYS A 13 10.41 -2.83 -5.52
N ALA A 14 9.93 -2.91 -6.75
CA ALA A 14 9.31 -4.14 -7.25
C ALA A 14 10.27 -5.34 -7.37
N GLY A 15 11.50 -5.14 -7.82
CA GLY A 15 12.45 -6.24 -8.02
C GLY A 15 12.92 -6.84 -6.70
N GLN A 16 13.42 -5.99 -5.81
CA GLN A 16 13.93 -6.43 -4.51
C GLN A 16 12.79 -6.91 -3.61
N ASP A 17 11.66 -6.19 -3.57
CA ASP A 17 10.52 -6.58 -2.74
C ASP A 17 9.90 -7.92 -3.17
N ILE A 18 9.84 -8.20 -4.48
CA ILE A 18 9.42 -9.50 -5.01
C ILE A 18 10.38 -10.60 -4.59
N MET A 19 11.69 -10.35 -4.68
CA MET A 19 12.71 -11.32 -4.25
C MET A 19 12.68 -11.55 -2.74
N ASP A 20 12.49 -10.50 -1.95
CA ASP A 20 12.36 -10.60 -0.50
C ASP A 20 11.10 -11.40 -0.13
N ALA A 21 9.96 -11.11 -0.75
CA ALA A 21 8.72 -11.84 -0.53
C ALA A 21 8.86 -13.33 -0.91
N LYS A 22 9.53 -13.62 -2.02
CA LYS A 22 9.82 -15.01 -2.44
C LYS A 22 10.66 -15.73 -1.39
N ARG A 23 11.76 -15.14 -0.93
CA ARG A 23 12.64 -15.73 0.09
C ARG A 23 11.90 -15.98 1.41
N VAL A 24 11.10 -14.99 1.84
CA VAL A 24 10.28 -15.13 3.05
C VAL A 24 9.29 -16.29 2.88
N SER A 25 8.57 -16.35 1.77
CA SER A 25 7.59 -17.40 1.50
C SER A 25 8.23 -18.79 1.45
N GLU A 26 9.38 -18.93 0.78
CA GLU A 26 10.16 -20.17 0.76
C GLU A 26 10.58 -20.60 2.17
N LYS A 27 11.05 -19.65 2.99
CA LYS A 27 11.51 -19.91 4.35
C LYS A 27 10.41 -20.41 5.28
N ILE A 28 9.21 -19.81 5.18
CA ILE A 28 8.07 -20.21 6.01
C ILE A 28 7.20 -21.28 5.39
N GLY A 29 7.56 -21.76 4.18
CA GLY A 29 6.89 -22.89 3.53
C GLY A 29 5.52 -22.58 2.95
N ILE A 30 5.26 -21.33 2.51
CA ILE A 30 4.01 -20.95 1.86
C ILE A 30 4.20 -20.63 0.37
N LYS A 31 3.13 -20.81 -0.41
CA LYS A 31 3.13 -20.48 -1.85
C LYS A 31 3.30 -18.99 -2.05
N HIS A 32 4.15 -18.60 -3.00
CA HIS A 32 4.30 -17.23 -3.47
C HIS A 32 3.75 -17.09 -4.89
N GLU A 33 2.98 -16.06 -5.11
CA GLU A 33 2.37 -15.75 -6.40
C GLU A 33 2.53 -14.26 -6.74
N ILE A 34 2.83 -13.94 -7.99
CA ILE A 34 3.01 -12.56 -8.45
C ILE A 34 1.80 -12.18 -9.29
N LEU A 35 1.08 -11.17 -8.84
CA LEU A 35 -0.05 -10.61 -9.56
C LEU A 35 0.33 -9.29 -10.25
N TYR A 36 -0.01 -9.16 -11.52
CA TYR A 36 0.42 -8.05 -12.37
C TYR A 36 -0.68 -6.98 -12.48
N TYR A 37 -0.73 -6.05 -11.52
CA TYR A 37 -1.70 -4.94 -11.48
C TYR A 37 -1.13 -3.60 -11.99
N GLN A 38 0.03 -3.57 -12.65
CA GLN A 38 0.73 -2.34 -13.05
C GLN A 38 -0.15 -1.40 -13.87
N LYS A 39 -0.90 -1.92 -14.85
CA LYS A 39 -1.78 -1.12 -15.70
C LYS A 39 -2.89 -0.47 -14.88
N LYS A 40 -3.56 -1.24 -14.03
CA LYS A 40 -4.63 -0.73 -13.15
C LYS A 40 -4.09 0.27 -12.16
N PHE A 41 -2.96 -0.03 -11.49
CA PHE A 41 -2.32 0.88 -10.56
C PHE A 41 -1.95 2.21 -11.22
N LYS A 42 -1.41 2.16 -12.44
CA LYS A 42 -1.14 3.38 -13.21
C LYS A 42 -2.42 4.18 -13.42
N THR A 43 -3.43 3.58 -14.01
CA THR A 43 -4.65 4.30 -14.42
C THR A 43 -5.47 4.78 -13.22
N GLU A 44 -5.63 3.96 -12.18
CA GLU A 44 -6.55 4.27 -11.09
C GLU A 44 -5.88 4.99 -9.91
N VAL A 45 -4.56 4.89 -9.77
CA VAL A 45 -3.84 5.52 -8.65
C VAL A 45 -2.92 6.65 -9.15
N ILE A 46 -2.01 6.36 -10.09
CA ILE A 46 -1.01 7.35 -10.52
C ILE A 46 -1.67 8.45 -11.37
N ASP A 47 -2.47 8.08 -12.37
CA ASP A 47 -3.10 9.07 -13.26
C ASP A 47 -4.09 9.93 -12.46
N SER A 48 -4.90 9.33 -11.55
CA SER A 48 -5.80 10.06 -10.66
C SER A 48 -5.06 11.02 -9.73
N PHE A 49 -3.93 10.60 -9.15
CA PHE A 49 -3.08 11.46 -8.33
C PHE A 49 -2.57 12.68 -9.10
N ILE A 50 -2.11 12.47 -10.34
CA ILE A 50 -1.58 13.54 -11.18
C ILE A 50 -2.68 14.51 -11.58
N ASP A 51 -3.84 13.99 -11.96
CA ASP A 51 -4.98 14.82 -12.41
C ASP A 51 -5.54 15.67 -11.25
N SER A 52 -5.63 15.12 -10.03
CA SER A 52 -6.04 15.88 -8.84
C SER A 52 -5.06 17.01 -8.53
N TYR A 53 -3.75 16.75 -8.55
CA TYR A 53 -2.77 17.82 -8.34
C TYR A 53 -2.84 18.88 -9.44
N ALA A 54 -3.02 18.48 -10.70
CA ALA A 54 -3.18 19.42 -11.82
C ALA A 54 -4.45 20.30 -11.68
N ALA A 55 -5.47 19.79 -10.98
CA ALA A 55 -6.68 20.52 -10.64
C ALA A 55 -6.54 21.40 -9.38
N GLY A 56 -5.39 21.39 -8.69
CA GLY A 56 -5.14 22.13 -7.46
C GLY A 56 -5.64 21.43 -6.19
N GLU A 57 -5.95 20.14 -6.27
CA GLU A 57 -6.36 19.31 -5.14
C GLU A 57 -5.16 18.58 -4.51
N THR A 58 -5.30 18.13 -3.26
CA THR A 58 -4.29 17.33 -2.57
C THR A 58 -4.79 15.88 -2.43
N PRO A 59 -4.46 14.98 -3.36
CA PRO A 59 -4.93 13.60 -3.33
C PRO A 59 -4.20 12.74 -2.29
N ILE A 60 -4.87 11.67 -1.85
CA ILE A 60 -4.29 10.65 -0.98
C ILE A 60 -4.23 9.32 -1.74
N PRO A 61 -3.18 9.07 -2.53
CA PRO A 61 -3.11 7.91 -3.41
C PRO A 61 -3.08 6.57 -2.67
N CYS A 62 -2.63 6.55 -1.41
CA CYS A 62 -2.66 5.35 -0.58
C CYS A 62 -4.09 4.89 -0.29
N VAL A 63 -5.03 5.82 -0.05
CA VAL A 63 -6.46 5.51 0.09
C VAL A 63 -7.00 4.94 -1.21
N GLN A 64 -6.72 5.59 -2.32
CA GLN A 64 -7.13 5.14 -3.66
C GLN A 64 -6.59 3.73 -3.98
N CYS A 65 -5.33 3.46 -3.68
CA CYS A 65 -4.72 2.14 -3.85
C CYS A 65 -5.40 1.07 -3.00
N ASN A 66 -5.73 1.38 -1.74
CA ASN A 66 -6.44 0.45 -0.87
C ASN A 66 -7.84 0.17 -1.39
N GLN A 67 -8.59 1.20 -1.83
CA GLN A 67 -9.94 1.04 -2.37
C GLN A 67 -9.99 0.21 -3.66
N THR A 68 -9.07 0.46 -4.60
CA THR A 68 -9.15 -0.10 -5.95
C THR A 68 -8.33 -1.38 -6.07
N VAL A 69 -7.02 -1.30 -5.96
CA VAL A 69 -6.14 -2.43 -6.25
C VAL A 69 -6.19 -3.49 -5.15
N LYS A 70 -6.09 -3.07 -3.88
CA LYS A 70 -6.00 -4.04 -2.78
C LYS A 70 -7.37 -4.62 -2.39
N PHE A 71 -8.35 -3.74 -2.05
CA PHE A 71 -9.59 -4.19 -1.44
C PHE A 71 -10.76 -4.31 -2.42
N ARG A 72 -10.52 -4.07 -3.70
CA ARG A 72 -11.43 -4.46 -4.77
C ARG A 72 -10.86 -5.62 -5.59
N ASP A 73 -9.71 -5.43 -6.22
CA ASP A 73 -9.19 -6.40 -7.19
C ASP A 73 -8.53 -7.61 -6.52
N LEU A 74 -7.67 -7.38 -5.52
CA LEU A 74 -7.05 -8.46 -4.75
C LEU A 74 -8.08 -9.17 -3.84
N PHE A 75 -9.06 -8.43 -3.32
CA PHE A 75 -10.18 -9.01 -2.58
C PHE A 75 -10.99 -9.97 -3.46
N LYS A 76 -11.35 -9.53 -4.69
CA LYS A 76 -12.03 -10.39 -5.66
C LYS A 76 -11.20 -11.64 -5.98
N TYR A 77 -9.92 -11.48 -6.25
CA TYR A 77 -9.01 -12.60 -6.51
C TYR A 77 -8.97 -13.60 -5.34
N ALA A 78 -8.90 -13.12 -4.10
CA ALA A 78 -8.93 -13.98 -2.92
C ALA A 78 -10.26 -14.75 -2.80
N LYS A 79 -11.39 -14.11 -3.12
CA LYS A 79 -12.70 -14.77 -3.17
C LYS A 79 -12.76 -15.84 -4.26
N ASP A 80 -12.25 -15.55 -5.45
CA ASP A 80 -12.21 -16.49 -6.57
C ASP A 80 -11.34 -17.74 -6.26
N LEU A 81 -10.37 -17.59 -5.34
CA LEU A 81 -9.56 -18.69 -4.80
C LEU A 81 -10.25 -19.45 -3.63
N ASN A 82 -11.47 -19.10 -3.26
CA ASN A 82 -12.17 -19.61 -2.08
C ASN A 82 -11.38 -19.43 -0.77
N ALA A 83 -10.62 -18.33 -0.65
CA ALA A 83 -9.93 -18.01 0.58
C ALA A 83 -10.92 -17.60 1.69
N ASP A 84 -10.59 -17.95 2.94
CA ASP A 84 -11.41 -17.58 4.12
C ASP A 84 -11.17 -16.14 4.57
N ALA A 85 -10.03 -15.55 4.20
CA ALA A 85 -9.66 -14.20 4.56
C ALA A 85 -8.56 -13.62 3.65
N LEU A 86 -8.50 -12.30 3.57
CA LEU A 86 -7.36 -11.56 3.02
C LEU A 86 -6.59 -10.91 4.16
N ILE A 87 -5.33 -11.30 4.34
CA ILE A 87 -4.46 -10.80 5.40
C ILE A 87 -3.57 -9.70 4.85
N THR A 88 -3.46 -8.59 5.57
CA THR A 88 -2.60 -7.47 5.18
C THR A 88 -1.72 -7.01 6.34
N GLY A 89 -0.56 -6.43 6.02
CA GLY A 89 0.39 -5.89 6.99
C GLY A 89 0.06 -4.47 7.49
N HIS A 90 -1.17 -4.00 7.37
CA HIS A 90 -1.54 -2.70 7.92
C HIS A 90 -1.62 -2.75 9.44
N TYR A 91 -1.10 -1.71 10.08
CA TYR A 91 -1.25 -1.47 11.51
C TYR A 91 -2.64 -0.86 11.76
N VAL A 92 -3.61 -1.74 11.96
CA VAL A 92 -5.02 -1.42 12.23
C VAL A 92 -5.58 -2.50 13.12
N SER A 93 -6.29 -2.14 14.18
CA SER A 93 -6.99 -3.10 15.03
C SER A 93 -8.36 -3.42 14.43
N ARG A 94 -8.76 -4.69 14.48
CA ARG A 94 -10.02 -5.19 13.98
C ARG A 94 -10.68 -6.11 15.01
N ILE A 95 -11.84 -5.69 15.48
CA ILE A 95 -12.61 -6.45 16.46
C ILE A 95 -13.88 -6.95 15.79
N GLN A 96 -14.21 -8.22 15.98
CA GLN A 96 -15.45 -8.81 15.49
C GLN A 96 -16.45 -8.96 16.63
N GLN A 97 -17.62 -8.39 16.44
CA GLN A 97 -18.73 -8.46 17.40
C GLN A 97 -20.04 -8.67 16.65
N ASN A 98 -20.89 -9.59 17.14
CA ASN A 98 -22.22 -9.84 16.58
C ASN A 98 -22.24 -10.08 15.06
N GLY A 99 -21.24 -10.80 14.53
CA GLY A 99 -21.14 -11.12 13.10
C GLY A 99 -20.50 -10.03 12.23
N ASN A 100 -20.29 -8.83 12.75
CA ASN A 100 -19.67 -7.72 12.02
C ASN A 100 -18.30 -7.36 12.60
N ALA A 101 -17.40 -6.94 11.74
CA ALA A 101 -16.11 -6.41 12.14
C ALA A 101 -16.17 -4.88 12.26
N SER A 102 -15.49 -4.35 13.26
CA SER A 102 -15.28 -2.91 13.43
C SER A 102 -13.79 -2.62 13.38
N MET A 103 -13.43 -1.48 12.79
CA MET A 103 -12.06 -1.01 12.66
C MET A 103 -11.74 -0.01 13.75
N TYR A 104 -10.58 -0.16 14.37
CA TYR A 104 -10.06 0.70 15.41
C TYR A 104 -8.62 1.09 15.09
N ARG A 105 -8.12 2.11 15.77
CA ARG A 105 -6.71 2.47 15.71
C ARG A 105 -5.83 1.32 16.19
N ALA A 106 -4.66 1.18 15.59
CA ALA A 106 -3.67 0.20 16.02
C ALA A 106 -3.18 0.47 17.46
N LYS A 107 -2.72 -0.57 18.14
CA LYS A 107 -2.04 -0.46 19.45
C LYS A 107 -0.82 0.46 19.37
N ASP A 108 -0.01 0.33 18.32
CA ASP A 108 1.07 1.27 18.02
C ASP A 108 0.51 2.52 17.34
N HIS A 109 0.16 3.53 18.13
CA HIS A 109 -0.40 4.79 17.63
C HIS A 109 0.51 5.55 16.67
N ASN A 110 1.84 5.35 16.77
CA ASN A 110 2.81 5.97 15.86
C ASN A 110 2.83 5.30 14.49
N ARG A 111 2.24 4.12 14.37
CA ARG A 111 2.15 3.32 13.14
C ARG A 111 0.72 3.14 12.66
N ASP A 112 -0.24 3.73 13.35
CA ASP A 112 -1.65 3.60 12.98
C ASP A 112 -1.91 3.99 11.52
N GLN A 113 -2.56 3.10 10.80
CA GLN A 113 -2.90 3.25 9.38
C GLN A 113 -4.41 3.25 9.13
N SER A 114 -5.22 3.35 10.17
CA SER A 114 -6.69 3.35 10.06
C SER A 114 -7.19 4.47 9.15
N TYR A 115 -6.52 5.64 9.17
CA TYR A 115 -6.81 6.76 8.28
C TYR A 115 -6.80 6.37 6.79
N PHE A 116 -5.88 5.52 6.37
CA PHE A 116 -5.77 5.11 4.96
C PHE A 116 -6.80 4.05 4.55
N LEU A 117 -7.61 3.58 5.50
CA LEU A 117 -8.59 2.50 5.31
C LEU A 117 -10.03 2.94 5.57
N PHE A 118 -10.30 4.23 5.76
CA PHE A 118 -11.64 4.75 6.12
C PHE A 118 -12.73 4.38 5.11
N SER A 119 -12.35 4.14 3.86
CA SER A 119 -13.27 3.79 2.78
C SER A 119 -13.54 2.27 2.64
N THR A 120 -13.01 1.46 3.56
CA THR A 120 -13.22 0.01 3.56
C THR A 120 -14.70 -0.31 3.88
N THR A 121 -15.35 -1.09 3.02
CA THR A 121 -16.74 -1.50 3.22
C THR A 121 -16.86 -2.56 4.32
N GLN A 122 -18.07 -2.73 4.85
CA GLN A 122 -18.34 -3.77 5.87
C GLN A 122 -18.02 -5.17 5.37
N GLU A 123 -18.36 -5.48 4.10
CA GLU A 123 -18.06 -6.76 3.48
C GLU A 123 -16.53 -7.01 3.42
N GLN A 124 -15.79 -6.01 2.97
CA GLN A 124 -14.34 -6.08 2.94
C GLN A 124 -13.76 -6.26 4.35
N LEU A 125 -14.24 -5.46 5.33
CA LEU A 125 -13.74 -5.51 6.69
C LEU A 125 -14.02 -6.86 7.36
N ASN A 126 -15.14 -7.49 7.05
CA ASN A 126 -15.48 -8.83 7.54
C ASN A 126 -14.50 -9.90 7.01
N PHE A 127 -13.97 -9.71 5.82
CA PHE A 127 -13.05 -10.64 5.17
C PHE A 127 -11.56 -10.33 5.46
N LEU A 128 -11.22 -9.07 5.72
CA LEU A 128 -9.86 -8.63 6.01
C LEU A 128 -9.37 -9.09 7.40
N ARG A 129 -8.05 -9.30 7.51
CA ARG A 129 -7.36 -9.53 8.78
C ARG A 129 -6.12 -8.65 8.86
N PHE A 130 -5.89 -8.09 10.05
CA PHE A 130 -4.80 -7.15 10.33
C PHE A 130 -4.00 -7.65 11.55
N PRO A 131 -3.13 -8.64 11.40
CA PRO A 131 -2.41 -9.24 12.53
C PRO A 131 -1.45 -8.28 13.24
N LEU A 132 -1.07 -7.18 12.61
CA LEU A 132 -0.17 -6.18 13.19
C LEU A 132 -0.89 -5.13 14.04
N GLY A 133 -2.23 -5.15 14.08
CA GLY A 133 -3.01 -4.14 14.80
C GLY A 133 -2.82 -4.17 16.31
N GLU A 134 -2.54 -5.34 16.88
CA GLU A 134 -2.42 -5.56 18.32
C GLU A 134 -0.97 -5.61 18.83
N ILE A 135 0.02 -5.44 17.95
CA ILE A 135 1.44 -5.48 18.27
C ILE A 135 2.14 -4.20 17.82
N ASP A 136 3.24 -3.85 18.47
CA ASP A 136 4.06 -2.73 18.05
C ASP A 136 5.13 -3.13 17.03
N LYS A 137 5.80 -2.13 16.46
CA LYS A 137 6.85 -2.35 15.47
C LYS A 137 8.06 -3.10 16.01
N ALA A 138 8.41 -2.91 17.27
CA ALA A 138 9.53 -3.60 17.90
C ALA A 138 9.22 -5.09 18.05
N GLU A 139 8.00 -5.42 18.44
CA GLU A 139 7.52 -6.80 18.53
C GLU A 139 7.47 -7.45 17.15
N THR A 140 6.96 -6.75 16.12
CA THR A 140 6.97 -7.24 14.73
C THR A 140 8.38 -7.61 14.27
N ARG A 141 9.37 -6.73 14.53
CA ARG A 141 10.78 -7.00 14.20
C ARG A 141 11.37 -8.15 15.00
N SER A 142 11.00 -8.27 16.27
CA SER A 142 11.42 -9.39 17.13
C SER A 142 10.91 -10.73 16.58
N ILE A 143 9.65 -10.79 16.14
CA ILE A 143 9.07 -11.97 15.50
C ILE A 143 9.83 -12.31 14.20
N ALA A 144 10.08 -11.32 13.35
CA ALA A 144 10.81 -11.52 12.11
C ALA A 144 12.24 -12.03 12.35
N LYS A 145 12.94 -11.54 13.40
CA LYS A 145 14.26 -12.03 13.80
C LYS A 145 14.21 -13.47 14.36
N LYS A 146 13.20 -13.79 15.18
CA LYS A 146 13.02 -15.16 15.68
C LYS A 146 12.79 -16.18 14.56
N LEU A 147 12.12 -15.73 13.49
CA LEU A 147 11.90 -16.54 12.28
C LEU A 147 13.09 -16.45 11.30
N ASP A 148 14.17 -15.74 11.69
CA ASP A 148 15.37 -15.53 10.87
C ASP A 148 15.03 -15.04 9.45
N LEU A 149 14.13 -14.04 9.36
CA LEU A 149 13.74 -13.43 8.10
C LEU A 149 14.71 -12.33 7.72
N ASN A 150 15.19 -12.34 6.48
CA ASN A 150 16.14 -11.35 5.94
C ASN A 150 15.57 -9.91 5.86
N VAL A 151 14.27 -9.74 6.09
CA VAL A 151 13.57 -8.45 6.06
C VAL A 151 13.37 -7.83 7.44
N ALA A 152 13.85 -8.48 8.51
CA ALA A 152 13.61 -8.05 9.90
C ALA A 152 14.07 -6.61 10.19
N ASP A 153 15.19 -6.20 9.61
CA ASP A 153 15.77 -4.85 9.80
C ASP A 153 15.52 -3.91 8.61
N LYS A 154 14.69 -4.34 7.63
CA LYS A 154 14.35 -3.54 6.46
C LYS A 154 13.65 -2.23 6.90
N PRO A 155 14.10 -1.05 6.41
CA PRO A 155 13.43 0.21 6.71
C PRO A 155 12.02 0.25 6.12
N ASP A 156 11.12 0.95 6.81
CA ASP A 156 9.76 1.17 6.32
C ASP A 156 9.76 2.15 5.14
N SER A 157 8.81 1.99 4.23
CA SER A 157 8.51 3.02 3.24
C SER A 157 7.96 4.26 3.97
N GLN A 158 8.62 5.41 3.79
CA GLN A 158 8.28 6.65 4.50
C GLN A 158 7.35 7.55 3.68
N ASP A 159 7.14 7.28 2.40
CA ASP A 159 6.41 8.14 1.49
C ASP A 159 5.60 7.33 0.46
N ILE A 160 4.90 8.04 -0.42
CA ILE A 160 4.13 7.47 -1.52
C ILE A 160 5.05 6.63 -2.41
N CYS A 161 4.73 5.34 -2.58
CA CYS A 161 5.62 4.34 -3.18
C CYS A 161 6.08 4.64 -4.62
N PHE A 162 5.39 5.51 -5.35
CA PHE A 162 5.75 5.91 -6.71
C PHE A 162 6.33 7.35 -6.81
N VAL A 163 6.51 8.02 -5.67
CA VAL A 163 7.14 9.36 -5.59
C VAL A 163 8.53 9.23 -4.98
N PRO A 164 9.59 9.15 -5.81
CA PRO A 164 10.94 9.03 -5.28
C PRO A 164 11.35 10.31 -4.53
N ASN A 165 11.93 10.14 -3.35
CA ASN A 165 12.48 11.24 -2.54
C ASN A 165 11.49 12.36 -2.19
N GLY A 166 10.17 12.08 -2.17
CA GLY A 166 9.14 13.08 -1.87
C GLY A 166 9.01 14.20 -2.91
N ASP A 167 9.60 14.06 -4.10
CA ASP A 167 9.50 15.07 -5.15
C ASP A 167 8.24 14.87 -6.00
N TYR A 168 7.11 15.34 -5.45
CA TYR A 168 5.81 15.30 -6.12
C TYR A 168 5.80 16.11 -7.41
N SER A 169 6.49 17.27 -7.40
CA SER A 169 6.51 18.17 -8.55
C SER A 169 7.20 17.54 -9.76
N ALA A 170 8.29 16.83 -9.54
CA ALA A 170 8.97 16.10 -10.62
C ALA A 170 8.09 15.00 -11.24
N VAL A 171 7.30 14.29 -10.42
CA VAL A 171 6.36 13.29 -10.91
C VAL A 171 5.27 13.94 -11.76
N ILE A 172 4.63 15.01 -11.27
CA ILE A 172 3.56 15.70 -11.99
C ILE A 172 4.10 16.31 -13.29
N LYS A 173 5.22 17.04 -13.23
CA LYS A 173 5.85 17.67 -14.39
C LYS A 173 6.19 16.64 -15.49
N LYS A 174 6.56 15.44 -15.11
CA LYS A 174 6.86 14.37 -16.05
C LYS A 174 5.64 13.92 -16.85
N PHE A 175 4.46 13.87 -16.22
CA PHE A 175 3.24 13.36 -16.83
C PHE A 175 2.31 14.44 -17.38
N ARG A 176 2.40 15.66 -16.84
CA ARG A 176 1.59 16.85 -17.22
C ARG A 176 2.47 18.10 -17.25
N PRO A 177 3.42 18.21 -18.18
CA PRO A 177 4.35 19.35 -18.24
C PRO A 177 3.62 20.70 -18.35
N ASP A 178 2.46 20.73 -19.02
CA ASP A 178 1.67 21.94 -19.25
C ASP A 178 0.88 22.39 -18.02
N SER A 179 0.83 21.61 -16.94
CA SER A 179 0.13 21.96 -15.69
C SER A 179 0.90 22.99 -14.85
N PHE A 180 2.20 23.19 -15.12
CA PHE A 180 3.02 24.16 -14.40
C PHE A 180 2.94 25.53 -15.06
N LYS A 181 2.11 26.40 -14.50
CA LYS A 181 2.05 27.81 -14.88
C LYS A 181 2.58 28.67 -13.74
N ASN A 182 3.36 29.71 -14.07
CA ASN A 182 3.77 30.69 -13.09
C ASN A 182 2.54 31.43 -12.60
N GLY A 183 2.31 31.41 -11.28
CA GLY A 183 1.28 32.17 -10.60
C GLY A 183 1.88 33.36 -9.82
N LYS A 184 1.04 34.33 -9.47
CA LYS A 184 1.39 35.38 -8.51
C LYS A 184 0.92 34.94 -7.12
N ILE A 185 1.77 35.18 -6.12
CA ILE A 185 1.34 35.14 -4.73
C ILE A 185 0.66 36.49 -4.48
N ILE A 186 -0.58 36.45 -4.04
CA ILE A 186 -1.37 37.67 -3.71
C ILE A 186 -1.59 37.59 -2.19
N ASP A 187 -1.17 38.66 -1.48
CA ASP A 187 -1.44 38.87 -0.06
C ASP A 187 -2.89 39.27 0.17
#